data_8f31f9c91b61be1cb3e12577f26bafe4
#
_entry.id   8f31f9c91b61be1cb3e12577f26bafe4
#
_cell.length_a   1.000
_cell.length_b   1.000
_cell.length_c   1.000
_cell.angle_alpha   90.00
_cell.angle_beta   90.00
_cell.angle_gamma   90.00
#
_symmetry.space_group_name_H-M   'P 1'
#
loop_
_entity.id
_entity.type
_entity.pdbx_description
1 polymer ?
#
loop_
_entity_poly.entity_id
_entity_poly.type
_entity_poly.pdbx_seq_one_letter_code
_entity_poly.pdbx_strand_id
1 'polypeptide(L)'
;MGRTLLDKIWDAHTVRVEDGGRCVLYIDRQYIHEVTSPVAFAGIERRGFGVARPAQITATADHNIPTVDQHLPIGEPESRRQVETLAENCARHGIEHFGVGHPRQGIVHIIGPELGFTQPGMTIVCGDSHTSTHGALGAVAFGVGTSEVEMVFASQCILQTKPRTMRITVDGALRPGVEAKDVILYIISKLTASGGTGHFIEFAGSTIRSLSMEGRMTVCNMSIECGARGGMIAPDEKTFEYLRGRERAPQGAAYDEAVARWRELYSDPDAVFDREYRFDAADIAPMITYGTNPGMGMAVDGTIPADADPKALEYMGFRPGERMLGKAVDYVFVGSCTNGRIEDLRRFARLVEGRRKADNITAWIVPGSKGVEAAARAEGLDRILAAAGFELRQPGCSACLAMNADKIPAGKYSVSTSNRNFEGRQGPGARTMLSGVAVAAAAVTGVISDPREVFDM
;
A
#
# COMPACT_ATOMS: atom_id res chain seq x y z
N MET A 1 6.06 -33.53 4.28
CA MET A 1 6.64 -32.19 4.43
C MET A 1 5.47 -31.23 4.31
N GLY A 2 5.25 -30.40 5.31
CA GLY A 2 4.15 -29.43 5.33
C GLY A 2 4.29 -28.40 4.22
N ARG A 3 3.17 -27.86 3.79
CA ARG A 3 3.10 -26.84 2.72
C ARG A 3 2.91 -25.46 3.31
N THR A 4 3.62 -24.47 2.77
CA THR A 4 3.39 -23.07 3.12
C THR A 4 2.07 -22.57 2.51
N LEU A 5 1.55 -21.47 3.01
CA LEU A 5 0.37 -20.81 2.40
C LEU A 5 0.64 -20.45 0.93
N LEU A 6 1.85 -19.96 0.63
CA LEU A 6 2.27 -19.72 -0.76
C LEU A 6 2.19 -21.00 -1.60
N ASP A 7 2.68 -22.13 -1.10
CA ASP A 7 2.65 -23.41 -1.83
C ASP A 7 1.22 -23.82 -2.15
N LYS A 8 0.32 -23.74 -1.17
CA LYS A 8 -1.07 -24.13 -1.35
C LYS A 8 -1.76 -23.34 -2.46
N ILE A 9 -1.56 -22.02 -2.47
CA ILE A 9 -2.21 -21.15 -3.45
C ILE A 9 -1.51 -21.26 -4.81
N TRP A 10 -0.18 -21.18 -4.84
CA TRP A 10 0.59 -21.23 -6.09
C TRP A 10 0.35 -22.52 -6.86
N ASP A 11 0.44 -23.67 -6.18
CA ASP A 11 0.28 -24.97 -6.86
C ASP A 11 -1.15 -25.19 -7.34
N ALA A 12 -2.16 -24.67 -6.61
CA ALA A 12 -3.56 -24.72 -7.06
C ALA A 12 -3.83 -23.90 -8.33
N HIS A 13 -3.00 -22.87 -8.59
CA HIS A 13 -3.11 -22.01 -9.78
C HIS A 13 -2.10 -22.32 -10.87
N THR A 14 -1.21 -23.28 -10.65
CA THR A 14 -0.25 -23.73 -11.65
C THR A 14 -0.95 -24.60 -12.70
N VAL A 15 -1.14 -24.06 -13.90
CA VAL A 15 -1.76 -24.76 -15.03
C VAL A 15 -0.79 -25.77 -15.62
N ARG A 16 0.49 -25.38 -15.73
CA ARG A 16 1.57 -26.21 -16.28
C ARG A 16 2.92 -25.74 -15.77
N VAL A 17 3.85 -26.68 -15.61
CA VAL A 17 5.25 -26.39 -15.35
C VAL A 17 6.02 -26.58 -16.66
N GLU A 18 6.79 -25.58 -17.05
CA GLU A 18 7.65 -25.57 -18.23
C GLU A 18 9.05 -26.08 -17.91
N ASP A 19 9.81 -26.39 -18.93
CA ASP A 19 11.23 -26.73 -18.80
C ASP A 19 11.97 -25.59 -18.08
N GLY A 20 12.81 -25.95 -17.11
CA GLY A 20 13.50 -24.97 -16.24
C GLY A 20 12.69 -24.48 -15.04
N GLY A 21 11.55 -25.13 -14.75
CA GLY A 21 10.80 -24.93 -13.50
C GLY A 21 9.94 -23.65 -13.47
N ARG A 22 9.73 -22.97 -14.61
CA ARG A 22 8.77 -21.87 -14.70
C ARG A 22 7.35 -22.41 -14.75
N CYS A 23 6.42 -21.74 -14.07
CA CYS A 23 5.01 -22.11 -14.01
C CYS A 23 4.17 -21.20 -14.91
N VAL A 24 3.28 -21.77 -15.69
CA VAL A 24 2.14 -21.05 -16.26
C VAL A 24 1.13 -20.92 -15.13
N LEU A 25 1.03 -19.72 -14.59
CA LEU A 25 0.20 -19.40 -13.42
C LEU A 25 -1.09 -18.74 -13.89
N TYR A 26 -2.25 -19.31 -13.52
CA TYR A 26 -3.56 -18.70 -13.73
C TYR A 26 -3.74 -17.51 -12.78
N ILE A 27 -4.38 -16.44 -13.27
CA ILE A 27 -4.63 -15.22 -12.51
C ILE A 27 -6.13 -15.04 -12.30
N ASP A 28 -6.59 -15.03 -11.04
CA ASP A 28 -8.01 -14.88 -10.71
C ASP A 28 -8.49 -13.45 -10.93
N ARG A 29 -7.64 -12.47 -10.59
CA ARG A 29 -8.00 -11.06 -10.70
C ARG A 29 -6.83 -10.23 -11.21
N GLN A 30 -7.11 -9.38 -12.17
CA GLN A 30 -6.18 -8.36 -12.63
C GLN A 30 -6.75 -6.97 -12.34
N TYR A 31 -5.95 -6.12 -11.71
CA TYR A 31 -6.24 -4.69 -11.59
C TYR A 31 -5.42 -3.91 -12.60
N ILE A 32 -6.01 -2.85 -13.13
CA ILE A 32 -5.33 -1.96 -14.09
C ILE A 32 -5.64 -0.49 -13.79
N HIS A 33 -4.70 0.35 -14.15
CA HIS A 33 -4.79 1.80 -14.03
C HIS A 33 -4.21 2.50 -15.26
N GLU A 34 -4.32 3.82 -15.34
CA GLU A 34 -4.04 4.62 -16.51
C GLU A 34 -2.56 4.65 -16.92
N VAL A 35 -1.62 4.32 -16.01
CA VAL A 35 -0.17 4.48 -16.31
C VAL A 35 0.38 3.30 -17.11
N THR A 36 0.06 2.06 -16.76
CA THR A 36 0.68 0.86 -17.35
C THR A 36 -0.20 0.16 -18.39
N SER A 37 -1.52 0.29 -18.29
CA SER A 37 -2.45 -0.43 -19.16
C SER A 37 -2.46 0.00 -20.64
N PRO A 38 -2.25 1.28 -21.02
CA PRO A 38 -2.32 1.68 -22.44
C PRO A 38 -1.34 0.92 -23.33
N VAL A 39 -0.12 0.68 -22.85
CA VAL A 39 0.91 -0.07 -23.60
C VAL A 39 0.53 -1.53 -23.74
N ALA A 40 -0.08 -2.13 -22.72
CA ALA A 40 -0.54 -3.53 -22.75
C ALA A 40 -1.71 -3.70 -23.74
N PHE A 41 -2.67 -2.79 -23.77
CA PHE A 41 -3.75 -2.80 -24.78
C PHE A 41 -3.22 -2.69 -26.21
N ALA A 42 -2.32 -1.74 -26.45
CA ALA A 42 -1.66 -1.61 -27.76
C ALA A 42 -0.88 -2.90 -28.13
N GLY A 43 -0.35 -3.63 -27.16
CA GLY A 43 0.37 -4.89 -27.36
C GLY A 43 -0.55 -6.00 -27.84
N ILE A 44 -1.70 -6.24 -27.20
CA ILE A 44 -2.66 -7.26 -27.63
C ILE A 44 -3.26 -6.93 -28.99
N GLU A 45 -3.60 -5.66 -29.24
CA GLU A 45 -4.15 -5.22 -30.52
C GLU A 45 -3.18 -5.48 -31.69
N ARG A 46 -1.90 -5.14 -31.54
CA ARG A 46 -0.86 -5.40 -32.57
C ARG A 46 -0.71 -6.89 -32.90
N ARG A 47 -0.97 -7.75 -31.94
CA ARG A 47 -0.90 -9.22 -32.08
C ARG A 47 -2.22 -9.85 -32.53
N GLY A 48 -3.28 -9.06 -32.69
CA GLY A 48 -4.61 -9.54 -33.06
C GLY A 48 -5.32 -10.32 -31.94
N PHE A 49 -4.95 -10.09 -30.67
CA PHE A 49 -5.62 -10.69 -29.52
C PHE A 49 -6.67 -9.75 -28.93
N GLY A 50 -7.70 -10.32 -28.33
CA GLY A 50 -8.64 -9.61 -27.47
C GLY A 50 -8.37 -9.89 -25.99
N VAL A 51 -9.17 -9.27 -25.12
CA VAL A 51 -9.16 -9.56 -23.69
C VAL A 51 -9.94 -10.85 -23.42
N ALA A 52 -9.27 -11.87 -22.89
CA ALA A 52 -9.85 -13.20 -22.73
C ALA A 52 -10.99 -13.24 -21.68
N ARG A 53 -10.83 -12.53 -20.57
CA ARG A 53 -11.78 -12.55 -19.44
C ARG A 53 -11.98 -11.15 -18.84
N PRO A 54 -12.70 -10.24 -19.52
CA PRO A 54 -12.86 -8.86 -19.04
C PRO A 54 -13.54 -8.78 -17.67
N ALA A 55 -14.41 -9.72 -17.31
CA ALA A 55 -15.06 -9.77 -15.98
C ALA A 55 -14.08 -10.02 -14.82
N GLN A 56 -12.86 -10.51 -15.08
CA GLN A 56 -11.82 -10.72 -14.09
C GLN A 56 -10.84 -9.52 -14.00
N ILE A 57 -11.13 -8.45 -14.73
CA ILE A 57 -10.33 -7.23 -14.76
C ILE A 57 -11.16 -6.09 -14.17
N THR A 58 -10.55 -5.30 -13.32
CA THR A 58 -11.14 -4.06 -12.78
C THR A 58 -10.18 -2.91 -12.99
N ALA A 59 -10.67 -1.82 -13.54
CA ALA A 59 -9.91 -0.63 -13.89
C ALA A 59 -10.30 0.57 -13.02
N THR A 60 -9.32 1.39 -12.65
CA THR A 60 -9.54 2.69 -12.03
C THR A 60 -8.42 3.65 -12.44
N ALA A 61 -8.70 4.96 -12.41
CA ALA A 61 -7.68 5.98 -12.54
C ALA A 61 -7.34 6.52 -11.14
N ASP A 62 -6.06 6.51 -10.77
CA ASP A 62 -5.63 6.86 -9.41
C ASP A 62 -4.30 7.64 -9.34
N HIS A 63 -3.41 7.53 -10.33
CA HIS A 63 -2.08 8.14 -10.32
C HIS A 63 -2.07 9.57 -10.87
N ASN A 64 -2.67 9.78 -12.03
CA ASN A 64 -2.63 11.03 -12.78
C ASN A 64 -3.85 11.94 -12.57
N ILE A 65 -4.66 11.68 -11.57
CA ILE A 65 -5.84 12.46 -11.26
C ILE A 65 -5.54 13.52 -10.20
N PRO A 66 -6.16 14.72 -10.29
CA PRO A 66 -6.04 15.72 -9.24
C PRO A 66 -6.76 15.26 -7.96
N THR A 67 -6.35 15.79 -6.80
CA THR A 67 -7.03 15.56 -5.52
C THR A 67 -7.84 16.78 -5.06
N VAL A 68 -7.97 17.75 -5.94
CA VAL A 68 -8.85 18.93 -5.81
C VAL A 68 -9.59 19.12 -7.12
N ASP A 69 -10.81 19.65 -7.05
CA ASP A 69 -11.60 20.03 -8.23
C ASP A 69 -11.75 18.93 -9.29
N GLN A 70 -11.90 17.66 -8.86
CA GLN A 70 -12.06 16.50 -9.77
C GLN A 70 -13.27 16.59 -10.69
N HIS A 71 -14.18 17.54 -10.47
CA HIS A 71 -15.30 17.82 -11.35
C HIS A 71 -14.90 18.63 -12.60
N LEU A 72 -13.71 19.23 -12.60
CA LEU A 72 -13.14 19.94 -13.74
C LEU A 72 -12.29 19.00 -14.61
N PRO A 73 -12.12 19.33 -15.91
CA PRO A 73 -11.19 18.60 -16.77
C PRO A 73 -9.76 18.61 -16.22
N ILE A 74 -9.06 17.50 -16.33
CA ILE A 74 -7.64 17.40 -15.93
C ILE A 74 -6.84 18.42 -16.78
N GLY A 75 -6.17 19.35 -16.11
CA GLY A 75 -5.47 20.46 -16.76
C GLY A 75 -4.20 20.04 -17.50
N GLU A 76 -3.47 19.04 -16.96
CA GLU A 76 -2.24 18.54 -17.56
C GLU A 76 -2.59 17.61 -18.75
N PRO A 77 -2.12 17.91 -20.00
CA PRO A 77 -2.58 17.21 -21.21
C PRO A 77 -2.20 15.73 -21.27
N GLU A 78 -1.02 15.35 -20.74
CA GLU A 78 -0.55 13.98 -20.76
C GLU A 78 -1.35 13.10 -19.77
N SER A 79 -1.55 13.60 -18.56
CA SER A 79 -2.39 12.95 -17.53
C SER A 79 -3.82 12.76 -18.03
N ARG A 80 -4.39 13.79 -18.65
CA ARG A 80 -5.72 13.72 -19.27
C ARG A 80 -5.80 12.60 -20.30
N ARG A 81 -4.85 12.58 -21.25
CA ARG A 81 -4.79 11.57 -22.31
C ARG A 81 -4.72 10.16 -21.73
N GLN A 82 -3.88 9.92 -20.72
CA GLN A 82 -3.75 8.60 -20.10
C GLN A 82 -5.07 8.15 -19.47
N VAL A 83 -5.75 9.02 -18.74
CA VAL A 83 -7.05 8.74 -18.12
C VAL A 83 -8.14 8.46 -19.16
N GLU A 84 -8.20 9.28 -20.21
CA GLU A 84 -9.14 9.11 -21.32
C GLU A 84 -8.87 7.79 -22.08
N THR A 85 -7.60 7.50 -22.38
CA THR A 85 -7.18 6.26 -23.05
C THR A 85 -7.57 5.01 -22.23
N LEU A 86 -7.43 5.05 -20.90
CA LEU A 86 -7.91 3.95 -20.05
C LEU A 86 -9.42 3.76 -20.22
N ALA A 87 -10.20 4.83 -20.16
CA ALA A 87 -11.66 4.76 -20.28
C ALA A 87 -12.09 4.20 -21.66
N GLU A 88 -11.46 4.67 -22.75
CA GLU A 88 -11.71 4.18 -24.11
C GLU A 88 -11.40 2.69 -24.25
N ASN A 89 -10.25 2.26 -23.74
CA ASN A 89 -9.83 0.86 -23.80
C ASN A 89 -10.77 -0.04 -22.97
N CYS A 90 -11.16 0.39 -21.78
CA CYS A 90 -12.11 -0.35 -20.96
C CYS A 90 -13.47 -0.50 -21.64
N ALA A 91 -13.98 0.56 -22.25
CA ALA A 91 -15.24 0.52 -23.02
C ALA A 91 -15.15 -0.41 -24.21
N ARG A 92 -14.02 -0.36 -24.96
CA ARG A 92 -13.78 -1.21 -26.16
C ARG A 92 -13.74 -2.69 -25.80
N HIS A 93 -13.13 -3.04 -24.66
CA HIS A 93 -12.91 -4.43 -24.26
C HIS A 93 -13.92 -4.95 -23.23
N GLY A 94 -14.93 -4.17 -22.85
CA GLY A 94 -15.97 -4.56 -21.90
C GLY A 94 -15.46 -4.75 -20.46
N ILE A 95 -14.45 -3.98 -20.05
CA ILE A 95 -13.83 -4.02 -18.73
C ILE A 95 -14.57 -3.06 -17.79
N GLU A 96 -14.87 -3.52 -16.56
CA GLU A 96 -15.44 -2.66 -15.52
C GLU A 96 -14.45 -1.55 -15.13
N HIS A 97 -14.90 -0.29 -15.26
CA HIS A 97 -14.06 0.88 -15.06
C HIS A 97 -14.66 1.86 -14.05
N PHE A 98 -13.94 2.15 -12.99
CA PHE A 98 -14.28 3.15 -11.98
C PHE A 98 -13.46 4.44 -12.23
N GLY A 99 -13.83 5.17 -13.28
CA GLY A 99 -13.17 6.41 -13.69
C GLY A 99 -13.43 7.58 -12.73
N VAL A 100 -12.83 8.72 -13.03
CA VAL A 100 -12.97 9.97 -12.26
C VAL A 100 -14.44 10.35 -12.14
N GLY A 101 -14.89 10.60 -10.90
CA GLY A 101 -16.29 10.90 -10.59
C GLY A 101 -17.20 9.67 -10.37
N HIS A 102 -16.75 8.47 -10.65
CA HIS A 102 -17.51 7.26 -10.34
C HIS A 102 -17.58 7.04 -8.81
N PRO A 103 -18.75 6.64 -8.25
CA PRO A 103 -18.90 6.44 -6.79
C PRO A 103 -17.93 5.43 -6.16
N ARG A 104 -17.41 4.50 -6.96
CA ARG A 104 -16.43 3.48 -6.53
C ARG A 104 -14.99 3.81 -6.99
N GLN A 105 -14.74 5.04 -7.47
CA GLN A 105 -13.39 5.49 -7.81
C GLN A 105 -12.49 5.45 -6.58
N GLY A 106 -11.22 5.07 -6.77
CA GLY A 106 -10.21 5.12 -5.72
C GLY A 106 -8.92 4.47 -6.16
N ILE A 107 -7.94 4.48 -5.26
CA ILE A 107 -6.66 3.82 -5.47
C ILE A 107 -6.89 2.33 -5.67
N VAL A 108 -6.29 1.76 -6.70
CA VAL A 108 -6.50 0.37 -7.13
C VAL A 108 -6.32 -0.65 -5.99
N HIS A 109 -5.31 -0.45 -5.12
CA HIS A 109 -5.05 -1.32 -3.98
C HIS A 109 -5.93 -1.04 -2.74
N ILE A 110 -6.81 -0.06 -2.82
CA ILE A 110 -7.84 0.21 -1.80
C ILE A 110 -9.18 -0.34 -2.26
N ILE A 111 -9.62 -0.04 -3.48
CA ILE A 111 -10.94 -0.46 -3.96
C ILE A 111 -11.08 -1.99 -4.07
N GLY A 112 -10.00 -2.71 -4.38
CA GLY A 112 -10.01 -4.16 -4.45
C GLY A 112 -10.48 -4.83 -3.16
N PRO A 113 -9.82 -4.61 -2.03
CA PRO A 113 -10.26 -5.05 -0.71
C PRO A 113 -11.57 -4.42 -0.26
N GLU A 114 -11.73 -3.11 -0.42
CA GLU A 114 -12.90 -2.34 0.03
C GLU A 114 -14.20 -2.86 -0.58
N LEU A 115 -14.20 -3.19 -1.86
CA LEU A 115 -15.39 -3.72 -2.54
C LEU A 115 -15.54 -5.25 -2.42
N GLY A 116 -14.53 -5.96 -1.90
CA GLY A 116 -14.54 -7.42 -1.77
C GLY A 116 -14.15 -8.18 -3.03
N PHE A 117 -13.52 -7.53 -4.01
CA PHE A 117 -12.93 -8.21 -5.17
C PHE A 117 -11.75 -9.09 -4.78
N THR A 118 -10.95 -8.64 -3.79
CA THR A 118 -9.83 -9.39 -3.24
C THR A 118 -10.34 -10.37 -2.19
N GLN A 119 -10.06 -11.66 -2.40
CA GLN A 119 -10.50 -12.72 -1.51
C GLN A 119 -9.35 -13.68 -1.19
N PRO A 120 -9.40 -14.38 -0.04
CA PRO A 120 -8.39 -15.38 0.30
C PRO A 120 -8.22 -16.46 -0.76
N GLY A 121 -7.00 -16.86 -0.99
CA GLY A 121 -6.65 -17.93 -1.92
C GLY A 121 -6.53 -17.53 -3.38
N MET A 122 -6.82 -16.27 -3.74
CA MET A 122 -6.69 -15.77 -5.11
C MET A 122 -5.25 -15.49 -5.50
N THR A 123 -4.99 -15.56 -6.80
CA THR A 123 -3.83 -14.97 -7.46
C THR A 123 -4.22 -13.62 -8.08
N ILE A 124 -3.47 -12.56 -7.75
CA ILE A 124 -3.82 -11.18 -8.11
C ILE A 124 -2.60 -10.47 -8.69
N VAL A 125 -2.78 -9.79 -9.82
CA VAL A 125 -1.73 -8.99 -10.45
C VAL A 125 -2.22 -7.59 -10.83
N CYS A 126 -1.27 -6.65 -10.88
CA CYS A 126 -1.43 -5.29 -11.38
C CYS A 126 -0.09 -4.78 -11.91
N GLY A 127 -0.11 -3.80 -12.79
CA GLY A 127 1.09 -3.10 -13.26
C GLY A 127 1.73 -2.16 -12.22
N ASP A 128 1.47 -2.37 -10.94
CA ASP A 128 2.01 -1.62 -9.79
C ASP A 128 2.56 -2.59 -8.74
N SER A 129 3.73 -2.26 -8.20
CA SER A 129 4.42 -3.11 -7.23
C SER A 129 3.66 -3.27 -5.91
N HIS A 130 2.86 -2.28 -5.48
CA HIS A 130 2.07 -2.35 -4.23
C HIS A 130 0.83 -3.26 -4.33
N THR A 131 0.70 -4.02 -5.42
CA THR A 131 -0.25 -5.14 -5.51
C THR A 131 -0.09 -6.13 -4.34
N SER A 132 1.10 -6.20 -3.73
CA SER A 132 1.35 -6.94 -2.49
C SER A 132 0.37 -6.63 -1.35
N THR A 133 -0.27 -5.45 -1.36
CA THR A 133 -1.33 -5.07 -0.39
C THR A 133 -2.42 -6.12 -0.26
N HIS A 134 -2.82 -6.74 -1.38
CA HIS A 134 -3.90 -7.72 -1.42
C HIS A 134 -3.55 -9.02 -0.67
N GLY A 135 -2.26 -9.29 -0.45
CA GLY A 135 -1.79 -10.42 0.35
C GLY A 135 -2.22 -10.38 1.82
N ALA A 136 -2.62 -9.22 2.33
CA ALA A 136 -3.20 -9.06 3.67
C ALA A 136 -4.49 -9.88 3.88
N LEU A 137 -5.18 -10.22 2.79
CA LEU A 137 -6.38 -11.05 2.80
C LEU A 137 -6.07 -12.54 2.52
N GLY A 138 -4.81 -12.94 2.47
CA GLY A 138 -4.42 -14.32 2.16
C GLY A 138 -4.42 -14.64 0.68
N ALA A 139 -4.16 -13.64 -0.17
CA ALA A 139 -3.98 -13.81 -1.61
C ALA A 139 -2.49 -13.85 -2.00
N VAL A 140 -2.14 -14.51 -3.08
CA VAL A 140 -0.84 -14.39 -3.73
C VAL A 140 -0.91 -13.23 -4.72
N ALA A 141 -0.44 -12.06 -4.28
CA ALA A 141 -0.60 -10.82 -5.01
C ALA A 141 0.75 -10.13 -5.24
N PHE A 142 1.02 -9.73 -6.47
CA PHE A 142 2.30 -9.12 -6.83
C PHE A 142 2.23 -8.24 -8.07
N GLY A 143 3.13 -7.26 -8.13
CA GLY A 143 3.28 -6.38 -9.29
C GLY A 143 3.91 -7.10 -10.47
N VAL A 144 3.49 -6.74 -11.68
CA VAL A 144 3.99 -7.29 -12.94
C VAL A 144 4.33 -6.18 -13.94
N GLY A 145 5.21 -6.49 -14.88
CA GLY A 145 5.56 -5.58 -15.96
C GLY A 145 4.45 -5.49 -17.01
N THR A 146 4.53 -4.45 -17.85
CA THR A 146 3.52 -4.19 -18.90
C THR A 146 3.32 -5.38 -19.86
N SER A 147 4.40 -6.08 -20.23
CA SER A 147 4.31 -7.27 -21.07
C SER A 147 3.56 -8.43 -20.41
N GLU A 148 3.64 -8.52 -19.07
CA GLU A 148 2.91 -9.54 -18.30
C GLU A 148 1.43 -9.13 -18.16
N VAL A 149 1.14 -7.83 -18.02
CA VAL A 149 -0.24 -7.31 -18.10
C VAL A 149 -0.88 -7.70 -19.43
N GLU A 150 -0.14 -7.54 -20.55
CA GLU A 150 -0.56 -7.97 -21.88
C GLU A 150 -0.85 -9.49 -21.94
N MET A 151 0.03 -10.32 -21.34
CA MET A 151 -0.17 -11.76 -21.29
C MET A 151 -1.46 -12.16 -20.56
N VAL A 152 -1.75 -11.51 -19.43
CA VAL A 152 -2.99 -11.76 -18.68
C VAL A 152 -4.22 -11.31 -19.48
N PHE A 153 -4.15 -10.18 -20.18
CA PHE A 153 -5.24 -9.78 -21.08
C PHE A 153 -5.56 -10.87 -22.10
N ALA A 154 -4.52 -11.42 -22.75
CA ALA A 154 -4.69 -12.39 -23.83
C ALA A 154 -5.06 -13.81 -23.37
N SER A 155 -4.63 -14.22 -22.16
CA SER A 155 -4.69 -15.64 -21.76
C SER A 155 -5.19 -15.90 -20.35
N GLN A 156 -5.33 -14.89 -19.52
CA GLN A 156 -5.58 -14.99 -18.07
C GLN A 156 -4.47 -15.71 -17.30
N CYS A 157 -3.31 -15.89 -17.92
CA CYS A 157 -2.16 -16.56 -17.33
C CYS A 157 -0.89 -15.75 -17.53
N ILE A 158 0.11 -16.00 -16.67
CA ILE A 158 1.47 -15.48 -16.83
C ILE A 158 2.49 -16.59 -16.60
N LEU A 159 3.69 -16.41 -17.13
CA LEU A 159 4.81 -17.33 -16.92
C LEU A 159 5.71 -16.78 -15.81
N GLN A 160 5.75 -17.47 -14.66
CA GLN A 160 6.49 -17.05 -13.48
C GLN A 160 7.35 -18.17 -12.90
N THR A 161 8.44 -17.79 -12.27
CA THR A 161 9.19 -18.69 -11.38
C THR A 161 8.65 -18.53 -9.95
N LYS A 162 8.33 -19.65 -9.29
CA LYS A 162 7.87 -19.62 -7.89
C LYS A 162 8.96 -19.01 -7.02
N PRO A 163 8.66 -17.94 -6.26
CA PRO A 163 9.64 -17.33 -5.37
C PRO A 163 9.94 -18.25 -4.18
N ARG A 164 11.10 -18.06 -3.57
CA ARG A 164 11.43 -18.68 -2.29
C ARG A 164 10.51 -18.15 -1.19
N THR A 165 10.37 -18.90 -0.11
CA THR A 165 9.51 -18.56 1.02
C THR A 165 10.29 -17.92 2.15
N MET A 166 9.72 -16.88 2.77
CA MET A 166 10.26 -16.25 3.96
C MET A 166 9.15 -16.08 4.98
N ARG A 167 9.41 -16.43 6.25
CA ARG A 167 8.50 -16.13 7.36
C ARG A 167 9.09 -15.04 8.22
N ILE A 168 8.27 -14.01 8.52
CA ILE A 168 8.59 -12.97 9.49
C ILE A 168 7.55 -13.03 10.60
N THR A 169 7.98 -13.45 11.79
CA THR A 169 7.12 -13.55 12.97
C THR A 169 7.37 -12.34 13.87
N VAL A 170 6.30 -11.62 14.22
CA VAL A 170 6.32 -10.56 15.23
C VAL A 170 5.39 -10.96 16.36
N ASP A 171 5.95 -11.15 17.55
CA ASP A 171 5.19 -11.54 18.74
C ASP A 171 5.18 -10.43 19.80
N GLY A 172 4.22 -10.49 20.70
CA GLY A 172 4.03 -9.52 21.78
C GLY A 172 2.94 -8.50 21.47
N ALA A 173 2.76 -7.54 22.39
CA ALA A 173 1.82 -6.42 22.26
C ALA A 173 2.56 -5.15 21.87
N LEU A 174 2.02 -4.41 20.90
CA LEU A 174 2.54 -3.10 20.54
C LEU A 174 2.42 -2.13 21.72
N ARG A 175 3.44 -1.31 21.92
CA ARG A 175 3.43 -0.23 22.90
C ARG A 175 2.46 0.88 22.48
N PRO A 176 1.94 1.69 23.40
CA PRO A 176 1.20 2.89 23.06
C PRO A 176 1.96 3.76 22.05
N GLY A 177 1.26 4.31 21.07
CA GLY A 177 1.86 5.14 20.02
C GLY A 177 2.55 4.39 18.87
N VAL A 178 2.57 3.05 18.88
CA VAL A 178 3.13 2.21 17.81
C VAL A 178 2.00 1.62 16.97
N GLU A 179 2.13 1.70 15.66
CA GLU A 179 1.14 1.23 14.68
C GLU A 179 1.75 0.27 13.63
N ALA A 180 0.91 -0.27 12.77
CA ALA A 180 1.33 -1.20 11.72
C ALA A 180 2.43 -0.64 10.81
N LYS A 181 2.42 0.68 10.55
CA LYS A 181 3.45 1.37 9.79
C LYS A 181 4.81 1.31 10.48
N ASP A 182 4.84 1.45 11.80
CA ASP A 182 6.08 1.36 12.57
C ASP A 182 6.61 -0.06 12.57
N VAL A 183 5.71 -1.06 12.64
CA VAL A 183 6.09 -2.48 12.56
C VAL A 183 6.82 -2.76 11.25
N ILE A 184 6.25 -2.37 10.11
CA ILE A 184 6.88 -2.67 8.82
C ILE A 184 8.14 -1.83 8.58
N LEU A 185 8.19 -0.56 9.01
CA LEU A 185 9.40 0.25 8.93
C LEU A 185 10.53 -0.33 9.80
N TYR A 186 10.20 -0.82 11.01
CA TYR A 186 11.15 -1.51 11.85
C TYR A 186 11.70 -2.77 11.17
N ILE A 187 10.85 -3.63 10.62
CA ILE A 187 11.27 -4.83 9.91
C ILE A 187 12.21 -4.45 8.75
N ILE A 188 11.84 -3.48 7.93
CA ILE A 188 12.65 -3.05 6.78
C ILE A 188 14.00 -2.47 7.25
N SER A 189 14.02 -1.71 8.36
CA SER A 189 15.28 -1.18 8.91
C SER A 189 16.25 -2.28 9.36
N LYS A 190 15.73 -3.46 9.76
CA LYS A 190 16.55 -4.62 10.17
C LYS A 190 17.00 -5.50 8.98
N LEU A 191 16.12 -5.64 7.98
CA LEU A 191 16.39 -6.50 6.82
C LEU A 191 17.02 -5.73 5.64
N THR A 192 17.01 -4.40 5.68
CA THR A 192 17.36 -3.48 4.59
C THR A 192 16.38 -3.51 3.42
N ALA A 193 16.56 -2.61 2.44
CA ALA A 193 15.72 -2.53 1.25
C ALA A 193 15.88 -3.72 0.27
N SER A 194 16.77 -4.68 0.54
CA SER A 194 17.04 -5.84 -0.30
C SER A 194 16.94 -7.19 0.42
N GLY A 195 16.68 -7.20 1.74
CA GLY A 195 16.66 -8.43 2.54
C GLY A 195 15.65 -9.49 2.10
N GLY A 196 14.55 -9.06 1.49
CA GLY A 196 13.50 -9.92 0.96
C GLY A 196 13.68 -10.36 -0.50
N THR A 197 14.76 -9.97 -1.16
CA THR A 197 14.95 -10.21 -2.59
C THR A 197 14.82 -11.71 -2.95
N GLY A 198 13.97 -11.99 -3.95
CA GLY A 198 13.68 -13.33 -4.43
C GLY A 198 12.76 -14.16 -3.53
N HIS A 199 12.19 -13.57 -2.48
CA HIS A 199 11.27 -14.23 -1.56
C HIS A 199 9.85 -13.66 -1.65
N PHE A 200 8.88 -14.48 -1.28
CA PHE A 200 7.54 -14.08 -0.89
C PHE A 200 7.44 -14.19 0.64
N ILE A 201 7.00 -13.13 1.31
CA ILE A 201 7.01 -13.04 2.77
C ILE A 201 5.65 -13.45 3.33
N GLU A 202 5.64 -14.40 4.27
CA GLU A 202 4.49 -14.65 5.14
C GLU A 202 4.73 -13.97 6.49
N PHE A 203 3.91 -12.97 6.80
CA PHE A 203 3.91 -12.31 8.10
C PHE A 203 3.05 -13.08 9.09
N ALA A 204 3.58 -13.37 10.25
CA ALA A 204 2.96 -14.18 11.29
C ALA A 204 3.23 -13.63 12.71
N GLY A 205 2.70 -14.29 13.72
CA GLY A 205 2.89 -13.94 15.11
C GLY A 205 1.69 -13.26 15.75
N SER A 206 1.72 -13.12 17.06
CA SER A 206 0.59 -12.56 17.83
C SER A 206 0.35 -11.08 17.51
N THR A 207 1.41 -10.30 17.29
CA THR A 207 1.31 -8.90 16.88
C THR A 207 0.58 -8.78 15.55
N ILE A 208 1.00 -9.55 14.52
CA ILE A 208 0.38 -9.50 13.19
C ILE A 208 -1.10 -9.89 13.24
N ARG A 209 -1.44 -10.93 14.01
CA ARG A 209 -2.84 -11.33 14.20
C ARG A 209 -3.66 -10.28 14.94
N SER A 210 -3.04 -9.49 15.83
CA SER A 210 -3.73 -8.42 16.57
C SER A 210 -4.10 -7.23 15.70
N LEU A 211 -3.35 -6.96 14.61
CA LEU A 211 -3.61 -5.85 13.69
C LEU A 211 -5.02 -5.90 13.09
N SER A 212 -5.57 -4.73 12.82
CA SER A 212 -6.75 -4.58 11.97
C SER A 212 -6.45 -5.01 10.53
N MET A 213 -7.46 -5.15 9.69
CA MET A 213 -7.24 -5.46 8.27
C MET A 213 -6.48 -4.34 7.56
N GLU A 214 -6.78 -3.09 7.89
CA GLU A 214 -6.07 -1.92 7.39
C GLU A 214 -4.59 -1.94 7.77
N GLY A 215 -4.29 -2.27 9.03
CA GLY A 215 -2.91 -2.46 9.50
C GLY A 215 -2.19 -3.60 8.78
N ARG A 216 -2.85 -4.74 8.56
CA ARG A 216 -2.31 -5.86 7.77
C ARG A 216 -2.03 -5.46 6.32
N MET A 217 -2.91 -4.66 5.71
CA MET A 217 -2.70 -4.12 4.37
C MET A 217 -1.50 -3.18 4.32
N THR A 218 -1.26 -2.37 5.35
CA THR A 218 -0.06 -1.53 5.45
C THR A 218 1.22 -2.38 5.50
N VAL A 219 1.23 -3.45 6.30
CA VAL A 219 2.38 -4.37 6.40
C VAL A 219 2.66 -5.05 5.06
N CYS A 220 1.64 -5.64 4.43
CA CYS A 220 1.80 -6.32 3.14
C CYS A 220 2.14 -5.34 2.00
N ASN A 221 1.57 -4.13 2.00
CA ASN A 221 1.88 -3.07 1.03
C ASN A 221 3.38 -2.79 0.99
N MET A 222 4.01 -2.63 2.15
CA MET A 222 5.42 -2.27 2.24
C MET A 222 6.39 -3.46 2.22
N SER A 223 5.93 -4.68 2.08
CA SER A 223 6.80 -5.85 1.93
C SER A 223 7.77 -5.73 0.75
N ILE A 224 7.33 -5.09 -0.32
CA ILE A 224 8.17 -4.86 -1.50
C ILE A 224 9.30 -3.85 -1.26
N GLU A 225 9.20 -3.04 -0.22
CA GLU A 225 10.23 -2.06 0.13
C GLU A 225 11.46 -2.70 0.81
N CYS A 226 11.36 -3.97 1.21
CA CYS A 226 12.54 -4.79 1.54
C CYS A 226 12.97 -5.70 0.37
N GLY A 227 12.51 -5.43 -0.85
CA GLY A 227 12.87 -6.16 -2.06
C GLY A 227 12.12 -7.48 -2.27
N ALA A 228 11.10 -7.80 -1.45
CA ALA A 228 10.32 -9.01 -1.60
C ALA A 228 9.45 -8.99 -2.88
N ARG A 229 9.10 -10.18 -3.38
CA ARG A 229 8.15 -10.32 -4.49
C ARG A 229 6.73 -9.95 -4.09
N GLY A 230 6.39 -10.15 -2.84
CA GLY A 230 5.13 -9.82 -2.21
C GLY A 230 5.12 -10.20 -0.74
N GLY A 231 4.06 -9.84 -0.04
CA GLY A 231 3.82 -10.20 1.36
C GLY A 231 2.41 -10.71 1.53
N MET A 232 2.22 -11.66 2.44
CA MET A 232 0.92 -12.23 2.72
C MET A 232 0.72 -12.50 4.21
N ILE A 233 -0.52 -12.58 4.62
CA ILE A 233 -0.95 -12.97 5.97
C ILE A 233 -2.02 -14.03 5.82
N ALA A 234 -1.91 -15.13 6.55
CA ALA A 234 -2.94 -16.16 6.54
C ALA A 234 -4.29 -15.56 6.97
N PRO A 235 -5.38 -15.81 6.21
CA PRO A 235 -6.68 -15.27 6.56
C PRO A 235 -7.20 -15.89 7.86
N ASP A 236 -7.87 -15.10 8.66
CA ASP A 236 -8.49 -15.47 9.92
C ASP A 236 -9.88 -14.85 10.09
N GLU A 237 -10.49 -14.97 11.26
CA GLU A 237 -11.82 -14.44 11.52
C GLU A 237 -11.94 -12.93 11.22
N LYS A 238 -10.88 -12.13 11.44
CA LYS A 238 -10.88 -10.71 11.08
C LYS A 238 -10.97 -10.50 9.57
N THR A 239 -10.29 -11.35 8.79
CA THR A 239 -10.37 -11.32 7.32
C THR A 239 -11.79 -11.69 6.86
N PHE A 240 -12.38 -12.72 7.48
CA PHE A 240 -13.73 -13.15 7.14
C PHE A 240 -14.76 -12.07 7.51
N GLU A 241 -14.68 -11.49 8.70
CA GLU A 241 -15.55 -10.40 9.11
C GLU A 241 -15.40 -9.17 8.20
N TYR A 242 -14.18 -8.82 7.83
CA TYR A 242 -13.91 -7.71 6.90
C TYR A 242 -14.58 -7.89 5.54
N LEU A 243 -14.62 -9.12 5.01
CA LEU A 243 -15.24 -9.43 3.72
C LEU A 243 -16.75 -9.59 3.78
N ARG A 244 -17.33 -9.84 4.96
CA ARG A 244 -18.76 -10.09 5.13
C ARG A 244 -19.59 -8.89 4.66
N GLY A 245 -20.53 -9.15 3.73
CA GLY A 245 -21.43 -8.13 3.21
C GLY A 245 -20.81 -7.13 2.24
N ARG A 246 -19.54 -7.27 1.86
CA ARG A 246 -18.95 -6.43 0.82
C ARG A 246 -19.54 -6.78 -0.54
N GLU A 247 -19.74 -5.77 -1.36
CA GLU A 247 -20.52 -5.85 -2.59
C GLU A 247 -20.10 -6.98 -3.55
N ARG A 248 -18.80 -7.21 -3.67
CA ARG A 248 -18.20 -8.18 -4.62
C ARG A 248 -17.71 -9.46 -3.92
N ALA A 249 -17.85 -9.56 -2.62
CA ALA A 249 -17.61 -10.81 -1.89
C ALA A 249 -18.82 -11.76 -2.06
N PRO A 250 -18.64 -13.06 -1.90
CA PRO A 250 -19.76 -14.01 -1.85
C PRO A 250 -20.80 -13.60 -0.83
N GLN A 251 -22.07 -13.92 -1.08
CA GLN A 251 -23.19 -13.54 -0.20
C GLN A 251 -23.97 -14.78 0.27
N GLY A 252 -24.59 -14.70 1.45
CA GLY A 252 -25.44 -15.77 1.99
C GLY A 252 -24.71 -17.10 2.11
N ALA A 253 -25.31 -18.20 1.67
CA ALA A 253 -24.72 -19.55 1.74
C ALA A 253 -23.39 -19.66 0.98
N ALA A 254 -23.23 -18.96 -0.15
CA ALA A 254 -21.98 -18.94 -0.89
C ALA A 254 -20.84 -18.30 -0.07
N TYR A 255 -21.16 -17.34 0.80
CA TYR A 255 -20.17 -16.78 1.71
C TYR A 255 -19.73 -17.81 2.77
N ASP A 256 -20.67 -18.54 3.36
CA ASP A 256 -20.34 -19.55 4.39
C ASP A 256 -19.50 -20.69 3.79
N GLU A 257 -19.80 -21.12 2.58
CA GLU A 257 -18.96 -22.06 1.82
C GLU A 257 -17.56 -21.49 1.52
N ALA A 258 -17.46 -20.22 1.16
CA ALA A 258 -16.19 -19.57 0.94
C ALA A 258 -15.36 -19.51 2.22
N VAL A 259 -15.96 -19.13 3.35
CA VAL A 259 -15.29 -19.13 4.67
C VAL A 259 -14.79 -20.51 5.05
N ALA A 260 -15.58 -21.57 4.80
CA ALA A 260 -15.13 -22.94 5.05
C ALA A 260 -13.84 -23.29 4.30
N ARG A 261 -13.75 -22.89 3.01
CA ARG A 261 -12.53 -23.05 2.20
C ARG A 261 -11.39 -22.15 2.66
N TRP A 262 -11.66 -20.89 3.01
CA TRP A 262 -10.65 -19.92 3.44
C TRP A 262 -9.98 -20.31 4.76
N ARG A 263 -10.68 -21.02 5.64
CA ARG A 263 -10.13 -21.55 6.91
C ARG A 263 -9.01 -22.56 6.73
N GLU A 264 -8.90 -23.18 5.55
CA GLU A 264 -7.82 -24.11 5.22
C GLU A 264 -6.55 -23.42 4.68
N LEU A 265 -6.61 -22.09 4.48
CA LEU A 265 -5.52 -21.29 3.91
C LEU A 265 -4.59 -20.79 5.01
N TYR A 266 -3.72 -21.65 5.49
CA TYR A 266 -2.62 -21.36 6.41
C TYR A 266 -1.44 -22.30 6.12
N SER A 267 -0.25 -21.91 6.53
CA SER A 267 0.92 -22.80 6.43
C SER A 267 0.82 -23.94 7.41
N ASP A 268 1.11 -25.16 6.98
CA ASP A 268 1.09 -26.33 7.84
C ASP A 268 2.06 -26.17 9.01
N PRO A 269 1.80 -26.78 10.18
CA PRO A 269 2.67 -26.64 11.35
C PRO A 269 4.12 -27.08 11.14
N ASP A 270 4.33 -28.04 10.24
CA ASP A 270 5.64 -28.56 9.83
C ASP A 270 6.15 -27.99 8.49
N ALA A 271 5.56 -26.90 8.01
CA ALA A 271 6.03 -26.20 6.83
C ALA A 271 7.43 -25.60 7.06
N VAL A 272 8.30 -25.76 6.07
CA VAL A 272 9.67 -25.25 6.11
C VAL A 272 9.77 -24.03 5.20
N PHE A 273 10.34 -22.96 5.72
CA PHE A 273 10.64 -21.74 5.00
C PHE A 273 12.11 -21.64 4.65
N ASP A 274 12.44 -21.06 3.50
CA ASP A 274 13.83 -20.87 3.08
C ASP A 274 14.56 -19.87 4.02
N ARG A 275 13.81 -18.92 4.61
CA ARG A 275 14.29 -17.98 5.63
C ARG A 275 13.23 -17.71 6.68
N GLU A 276 13.68 -17.54 7.93
CA GLU A 276 12.80 -17.13 9.03
C GLU A 276 13.45 -16.01 9.85
N TYR A 277 12.63 -15.02 10.25
CA TYR A 277 13.00 -13.97 11.18
C TYR A 277 11.96 -13.85 12.28
N ARG A 278 12.41 -13.48 13.48
CA ARG A 278 11.54 -13.26 14.64
C ARG A 278 11.89 -11.92 15.28
N PHE A 279 10.85 -11.15 15.61
CA PHE A 279 10.96 -9.87 16.28
C PHE A 279 9.99 -9.81 17.45
N ASP A 280 10.37 -9.07 18.49
CA ASP A 280 9.49 -8.75 19.62
C ASP A 280 8.87 -7.37 19.40
N ALA A 281 7.55 -7.29 19.55
CA ALA A 281 6.83 -6.01 19.47
C ALA A 281 7.31 -4.98 20.52
N ALA A 282 7.88 -5.46 21.62
CA ALA A 282 8.45 -4.60 22.66
C ALA A 282 9.67 -3.79 22.19
N ASP A 283 10.36 -4.21 21.12
CA ASP A 283 11.50 -3.50 20.54
C ASP A 283 11.08 -2.41 19.55
N ILE A 284 9.80 -2.35 19.19
CA ILE A 284 9.28 -1.41 18.19
C ILE A 284 8.84 -0.12 18.86
N ALA A 285 9.38 0.99 18.38
CA ALA A 285 8.99 2.36 18.76
C ALA A 285 8.29 3.05 17.57
N PRO A 286 7.68 4.23 17.77
CA PRO A 286 7.29 5.07 16.64
C PRO A 286 8.49 5.35 15.75
N MET A 287 8.35 5.07 14.44
CA MET A 287 9.43 5.08 13.46
C MET A 287 9.38 6.31 12.56
N ILE A 288 10.57 6.72 12.10
CA ILE A 288 10.75 7.72 11.04
C ILE A 288 11.94 7.32 10.17
N THR A 289 11.91 7.66 8.87
CA THR A 289 13.09 7.49 8.01
C THR A 289 13.94 8.76 8.00
N TYR A 290 15.27 8.60 7.98
CA TYR A 290 16.24 9.69 7.95
C TYR A 290 16.95 9.85 6.59
N GLY A 291 16.75 8.90 5.68
CA GLY A 291 17.43 8.86 4.39
C GLY A 291 16.48 8.73 3.21
N THR A 292 16.97 8.18 2.11
CA THR A 292 16.31 8.13 0.81
C THR A 292 15.72 6.77 0.44
N ASN A 293 15.57 5.87 1.41
CA ASN A 293 14.84 4.60 1.24
C ASN A 293 14.26 4.13 2.58
N PRO A 294 13.23 3.27 2.58
CA PRO A 294 12.59 2.80 3.81
C PRO A 294 13.50 1.97 4.75
N GLY A 295 14.59 1.41 4.24
CA GLY A 295 15.61 0.72 5.06
C GLY A 295 16.38 1.65 5.98
N MET A 296 16.37 2.96 5.70
CA MET A 296 16.95 4.00 6.54
C MET A 296 15.94 4.50 7.58
N GLY A 297 15.31 3.56 8.29
CA GLY A 297 14.37 3.81 9.36
C GLY A 297 15.03 3.74 10.73
N MET A 298 14.57 4.57 11.66
CA MET A 298 14.96 4.56 13.07
C MET A 298 13.79 4.96 13.98
N ALA A 299 13.91 4.73 15.27
CA ALA A 299 12.96 5.29 16.25
C ALA A 299 12.96 6.83 16.16
N VAL A 300 11.79 7.45 16.30
CA VAL A 300 11.63 8.90 16.14
C VAL A 300 12.49 9.69 17.14
N ASP A 301 12.72 9.13 18.32
CA ASP A 301 13.59 9.67 19.38
C ASP A 301 15.06 9.26 19.26
N GLY A 302 15.40 8.49 18.21
CA GLY A 302 16.72 7.97 17.95
C GLY A 302 17.71 9.01 17.40
N THR A 303 18.89 8.50 17.09
CA THR A 303 20.01 9.26 16.52
C THR A 303 20.41 8.63 15.19
N ILE A 304 20.65 9.44 14.17
CA ILE A 304 21.09 8.97 12.84
C ILE A 304 22.39 8.18 13.00
N PRO A 305 22.47 6.94 12.47
CA PRO A 305 23.65 6.10 12.60
C PRO A 305 24.92 6.79 12.09
N ALA A 306 26.05 6.53 12.77
CA ALA A 306 27.34 7.10 12.41
C ALA A 306 27.86 6.61 11.04
N ASP A 307 27.43 5.43 10.62
CA ASP A 307 27.75 4.75 9.36
C ASP A 307 26.65 4.92 8.28
N ALA A 308 25.72 5.85 8.49
CA ALA A 308 24.67 6.15 7.51
C ALA A 308 25.27 6.61 6.17
N ASP A 309 24.60 6.26 5.05
CA ASP A 309 25.04 6.60 3.70
C ASP A 309 25.22 8.12 3.54
N PRO A 310 26.47 8.58 3.28
CA PRO A 310 26.77 10.00 3.16
C PRO A 310 25.99 10.71 2.05
N LYS A 311 25.71 10.01 0.92
CA LYS A 311 24.96 10.57 -0.22
C LYS A 311 23.50 10.81 0.15
N ALA A 312 22.88 9.85 0.84
CA ALA A 312 21.51 10.02 1.32
C ALA A 312 21.40 11.16 2.34
N LEU A 313 22.37 11.27 3.25
CA LEU A 313 22.39 12.35 4.24
C LEU A 313 22.63 13.73 3.59
N GLU A 314 23.50 13.82 2.58
CA GLU A 314 23.70 15.05 1.81
C GLU A 314 22.38 15.52 1.16
N TYR A 315 21.67 14.60 0.48
CA TYR A 315 20.37 14.91 -0.12
C TYR A 315 19.35 15.38 0.94
N MET A 316 19.27 14.66 2.04
CA MET A 316 18.33 14.99 3.14
C MET A 316 18.77 16.21 3.96
N GLY A 317 20.03 16.64 3.85
CA GLY A 317 20.58 17.75 4.65
C GLY A 317 20.76 17.41 6.12
N PHE A 318 21.04 16.14 6.44
CA PHE A 318 21.27 15.62 7.78
C PHE A 318 22.76 15.25 7.98
N ARG A 319 23.13 14.98 9.24
CA ARG A 319 24.49 14.58 9.61
C ARG A 319 24.46 13.30 10.44
N PRO A 320 25.51 12.45 10.35
CA PRO A 320 25.68 11.34 11.28
C PRO A 320 25.66 11.83 12.74
N GLY A 321 25.05 11.05 13.63
CA GLY A 321 24.93 11.39 15.05
C GLY A 321 23.87 12.47 15.38
N GLU A 322 23.16 13.00 14.40
CA GLU A 322 22.17 14.04 14.61
C GLU A 322 20.83 13.43 15.08
N ARG A 323 20.13 14.14 15.98
CA ARG A 323 18.74 13.83 16.35
C ARG A 323 17.79 14.58 15.41
N MET A 324 16.72 13.90 15.01
CA MET A 324 15.72 14.52 14.13
C MET A 324 14.64 15.28 14.90
N LEU A 325 14.42 14.97 16.16
CA LEU A 325 13.45 15.68 17.01
C LEU A 325 13.73 17.20 17.01
N GLY A 326 12.67 17.99 16.84
CA GLY A 326 12.73 19.45 16.80
C GLY A 326 13.07 20.04 15.44
N LYS A 327 13.40 19.23 14.42
CA LYS A 327 13.61 19.75 13.05
C LYS A 327 12.29 20.22 12.45
N ALA A 328 12.34 21.41 11.84
CA ALA A 328 11.18 21.99 11.15
C ALA A 328 10.72 21.08 9.99
N VAL A 329 9.42 21.00 9.85
CA VAL A 329 8.71 20.30 8.76
C VAL A 329 7.90 21.34 8.00
N ASP A 330 7.85 21.22 6.68
CA ASP A 330 7.07 22.12 5.82
C ASP A 330 5.75 21.48 5.38
N TYR A 331 5.76 20.15 5.14
CA TYR A 331 4.62 19.41 4.60
C TYR A 331 4.29 18.19 5.46
N VAL A 332 3.00 17.91 5.53
CA VAL A 332 2.48 16.66 6.09
C VAL A 332 1.56 16.02 5.05
N PHE A 333 1.81 14.75 4.75
CA PHE A 333 0.98 13.97 3.84
C PHE A 333 0.41 12.75 4.54
N VAL A 334 -0.92 12.64 4.56
CA VAL A 334 -1.67 11.46 5.04
C VAL A 334 -2.48 10.92 3.90
N GLY A 335 -2.23 9.68 3.49
CA GLY A 335 -2.90 9.08 2.33
C GLY A 335 -2.12 7.93 1.72
N SER A 336 -2.30 7.72 0.42
CA SER A 336 -1.74 6.64 -0.38
C SER A 336 -2.42 5.27 -0.15
N CYS A 337 -2.08 4.28 -0.99
CA CYS A 337 -2.51 2.89 -0.78
C CYS A 337 -2.00 2.28 0.54
N THR A 338 -1.01 2.90 1.17
CA THR A 338 -0.47 2.47 2.46
C THR A 338 -1.39 2.84 3.61
N ASN A 339 -1.77 4.13 3.73
CA ASN A 339 -2.51 4.69 4.87
C ASN A 339 -3.54 5.74 4.44
N GLY A 340 -4.34 5.44 3.42
CA GLY A 340 -5.46 6.27 2.97
C GLY A 340 -6.82 5.64 3.23
N ARG A 341 -6.94 4.70 4.17
CA ARG A 341 -8.19 3.99 4.50
C ARG A 341 -8.94 4.71 5.61
N ILE A 342 -10.19 4.34 5.83
CA ILE A 342 -11.04 5.03 6.81
C ILE A 342 -10.46 4.95 8.23
N GLU A 343 -9.83 3.86 8.61
CA GLU A 343 -9.18 3.72 9.94
C GLU A 343 -8.04 4.73 10.11
N ASP A 344 -7.23 4.94 9.06
CA ASP A 344 -6.13 5.91 9.08
C ASP A 344 -6.67 7.34 9.29
N LEU A 345 -7.74 7.70 8.58
CA LEU A 345 -8.39 9.01 8.71
C LEU A 345 -9.03 9.19 10.09
N ARG A 346 -9.72 8.18 10.60
CA ARG A 346 -10.27 8.18 11.97
C ARG A 346 -9.17 8.39 13.00
N ARG A 347 -8.05 7.69 12.85
CA ARG A 347 -6.91 7.79 13.75
C ARG A 347 -6.30 9.19 13.72
N PHE A 348 -6.02 9.71 12.53
CA PHE A 348 -5.47 11.04 12.36
C PHE A 348 -6.41 12.12 12.92
N ALA A 349 -7.69 12.09 12.58
CA ALA A 349 -8.69 13.04 13.06
C ALA A 349 -8.78 13.04 14.60
N ARG A 350 -8.80 11.86 15.23
CA ARG A 350 -8.83 11.73 16.70
C ARG A 350 -7.60 12.37 17.36
N LEU A 351 -6.41 12.21 16.77
CA LEU A 351 -5.18 12.77 17.33
C LEU A 351 -5.13 14.30 17.24
N VAL A 352 -5.72 14.89 16.19
CA VAL A 352 -5.72 16.33 15.98
C VAL A 352 -6.99 17.02 16.50
N GLU A 353 -7.98 16.28 17.00
CA GLU A 353 -9.20 16.83 17.57
C GLU A 353 -8.89 17.77 18.75
N GLY A 354 -9.52 18.96 18.76
CA GLY A 354 -9.27 19.99 19.77
C GLY A 354 -7.91 20.69 19.67
N ARG A 355 -7.11 20.37 18.66
CA ARG A 355 -5.80 20.99 18.38
C ARG A 355 -5.85 21.84 17.12
N ARG A 356 -4.78 22.54 16.83
CA ARG A 356 -4.62 23.28 15.56
C ARG A 356 -3.35 22.83 14.85
N LYS A 357 -3.46 22.79 13.54
CA LYS A 357 -2.32 22.63 12.63
C LYS A 357 -1.32 23.78 12.87
N ALA A 358 -0.03 23.47 12.91
CA ALA A 358 1.01 24.49 13.00
C ALA A 358 1.02 25.39 11.74
N ASP A 359 1.30 26.68 11.93
CA ASP A 359 1.19 27.67 10.84
C ASP A 359 2.18 27.43 9.68
N ASN A 360 3.35 26.85 9.98
CA ASN A 360 4.36 26.50 8.96
C ASN A 360 4.01 25.26 8.16
N ILE A 361 2.98 24.49 8.52
CA ILE A 361 2.64 23.22 7.87
C ILE A 361 1.65 23.42 6.72
N THR A 362 1.98 22.91 5.55
CA THR A 362 1.03 22.56 4.48
C THR A 362 0.67 21.08 4.63
N ALA A 363 -0.61 20.77 4.82
CA ALA A 363 -1.05 19.40 5.05
C ALA A 363 -2.02 18.92 3.98
N TRP A 364 -1.78 17.71 3.46
CA TRP A 364 -2.66 17.05 2.50
C TRP A 364 -3.19 15.77 3.12
N ILE A 365 -4.49 15.75 3.42
CA ILE A 365 -5.22 14.60 3.96
C ILE A 365 -6.06 14.03 2.81
N VAL A 366 -5.63 12.88 2.28
CA VAL A 366 -6.15 12.33 1.02
C VAL A 366 -6.77 10.96 1.28
N PRO A 367 -8.11 10.83 1.17
CA PRO A 367 -8.77 9.53 1.25
C PRO A 367 -8.38 8.66 0.04
N GLY A 368 -8.32 7.35 0.24
CA GLY A 368 -7.89 6.43 -0.81
C GLY A 368 -8.99 6.06 -1.80
N SER A 369 -10.27 6.33 -1.48
CA SER A 369 -11.41 6.03 -2.35
C SER A 369 -12.58 6.98 -2.09
N LYS A 370 -13.54 7.03 -3.03
CA LYS A 370 -14.81 7.72 -2.83
C LYS A 370 -15.61 7.11 -1.68
N GLY A 371 -15.49 5.79 -1.47
CA GLY A 371 -16.09 5.13 -0.30
C GLY A 371 -15.51 5.64 1.01
N VAL A 372 -14.18 5.75 1.10
CA VAL A 372 -13.49 6.32 2.27
C VAL A 372 -13.85 7.80 2.48
N GLU A 373 -13.89 8.61 1.41
CA GLU A 373 -14.31 10.01 1.48
C GLU A 373 -15.74 10.14 2.03
N ALA A 374 -16.66 9.35 1.49
CA ALA A 374 -18.06 9.34 1.92
C ALA A 374 -18.21 8.93 3.40
N ALA A 375 -17.51 7.87 3.83
CA ALA A 375 -17.50 7.42 5.22
C ALA A 375 -16.92 8.50 6.15
N ALA A 376 -15.80 9.13 5.78
CA ALA A 376 -15.19 10.20 6.56
C ALA A 376 -16.14 11.38 6.77
N ARG A 377 -16.88 11.79 5.72
CA ARG A 377 -17.89 12.85 5.81
C ARG A 377 -19.10 12.43 6.63
N ALA A 378 -19.59 11.20 6.46
CA ALA A 378 -20.72 10.69 7.24
C ALA A 378 -20.42 10.63 8.74
N GLU A 379 -19.18 10.31 9.10
CA GLU A 379 -18.69 10.29 10.50
C GLU A 379 -18.30 11.68 11.03
N GLY A 380 -18.32 12.71 10.19
CA GLY A 380 -17.95 14.08 10.56
C GLY A 380 -16.44 14.32 10.72
N LEU A 381 -15.60 13.41 10.21
CA LEU A 381 -14.14 13.57 10.30
C LEU A 381 -13.67 14.80 9.52
N ASP A 382 -14.32 15.17 8.43
CA ASP A 382 -14.05 16.38 7.67
C ASP A 382 -14.24 17.65 8.51
N ARG A 383 -15.25 17.67 9.40
CA ARG A 383 -15.50 18.79 10.32
C ARG A 383 -14.45 18.86 11.42
N ILE A 384 -14.03 17.71 11.99
CA ILE A 384 -12.95 17.65 12.98
C ILE A 384 -11.65 18.17 12.34
N LEU A 385 -11.31 17.70 11.15
CA LEU A 385 -10.13 18.12 10.41
C LEU A 385 -10.18 19.64 10.11
N ALA A 386 -11.31 20.13 9.60
CA ALA A 386 -11.47 21.55 9.28
C ALA A 386 -11.33 22.44 10.54
N ALA A 387 -11.89 22.04 11.68
CA ALA A 387 -11.74 22.75 12.95
C ALA A 387 -10.28 22.82 13.41
N ALA A 388 -9.48 21.77 13.10
CA ALA A 388 -8.05 21.73 13.37
C ALA A 388 -7.20 22.45 12.30
N GLY A 389 -7.80 22.99 11.23
CA GLY A 389 -7.11 23.70 10.16
C GLY A 389 -6.60 22.81 9.03
N PHE A 390 -7.12 21.60 8.92
CA PHE A 390 -6.83 20.67 7.82
C PHE A 390 -7.96 20.62 6.81
N GLU A 391 -7.62 20.32 5.56
CA GLU A 391 -8.57 20.10 4.49
C GLU A 391 -8.56 18.61 4.08
N LEU A 392 -9.75 17.99 4.05
CA LEU A 392 -9.92 16.67 3.47
C LEU A 392 -10.01 16.83 1.95
N ARG A 393 -9.03 16.26 1.24
CA ARG A 393 -8.96 16.28 -0.22
C ARG A 393 -9.84 15.20 -0.86
N GLN A 394 -9.84 15.16 -2.18
CA GLN A 394 -10.50 14.12 -2.97
C GLN A 394 -9.58 12.92 -3.20
N PRO A 395 -10.13 11.72 -3.44
CA PRO A 395 -9.34 10.49 -3.56
C PRO A 395 -8.35 10.47 -4.72
N GLY A 396 -7.16 9.92 -4.46
CA GLY A 396 -6.10 9.71 -5.45
C GLY A 396 -4.75 9.44 -4.81
N CYS A 397 -3.75 9.12 -5.62
CA CYS A 397 -2.38 8.89 -5.13
C CYS A 397 -1.69 10.17 -4.64
N SER A 398 -2.09 11.36 -5.15
CA SER A 398 -1.57 12.66 -4.69
C SER A 398 -0.04 12.72 -4.70
N ALA A 399 0.55 13.31 -3.66
CA ALA A 399 2.00 13.42 -3.50
C ALA A 399 2.70 12.06 -3.28
N CYS A 400 2.00 10.96 -3.07
CA CYS A 400 2.67 9.66 -2.94
C CYS A 400 3.60 9.35 -4.12
N LEU A 401 3.23 9.77 -5.33
CA LEU A 401 3.99 9.59 -6.56
C LEU A 401 4.31 10.91 -7.27
N ALA A 402 3.58 11.99 -6.95
CA ALA A 402 3.73 13.32 -7.54
C ALA A 402 3.61 13.35 -9.10
N MET A 403 2.77 12.49 -9.67
CA MET A 403 2.46 12.47 -11.10
C MET A 403 1.36 13.46 -11.48
N ASN A 404 0.75 14.12 -10.50
CA ASN A 404 -0.25 15.17 -10.65
C ASN A 404 0.28 16.53 -10.17
N ALA A 405 -0.60 17.49 -9.93
CA ALA A 405 -0.22 18.82 -9.43
C ALA A 405 0.26 18.84 -7.97
N ASP A 406 0.02 17.76 -7.21
CA ASP A 406 0.39 17.67 -5.79
C ASP A 406 1.89 17.33 -5.64
N LYS A 407 2.73 18.34 -5.85
CA LYS A 407 4.19 18.23 -5.76
C LYS A 407 4.74 19.06 -4.62
N ILE A 408 5.63 18.46 -3.83
CA ILE A 408 6.34 19.17 -2.78
C ILE A 408 7.54 19.91 -3.41
N PRO A 409 7.73 21.21 -3.14
CA PRO A 409 8.84 21.95 -3.71
C PRO A 409 10.21 21.45 -3.25
N ALA A 410 11.23 21.73 -4.08
CA ALA A 410 12.61 21.37 -3.79
C ALA A 410 13.10 21.95 -2.45
N GLY A 411 13.86 21.15 -1.71
CA GLY A 411 14.43 21.52 -0.42
C GLY A 411 13.46 21.47 0.76
N LYS A 412 12.15 21.29 0.51
CA LYS A 412 11.13 21.22 1.57
C LYS A 412 11.07 19.83 2.21
N TYR A 413 10.87 19.81 3.53
CA TYR A 413 10.74 18.59 4.33
C TYR A 413 9.27 18.17 4.44
N SER A 414 9.03 16.89 4.16
CA SER A 414 7.72 16.26 4.31
C SER A 414 7.79 15.07 5.28
N VAL A 415 6.87 15.00 6.24
CA VAL A 415 6.58 13.77 6.99
C VAL A 415 5.34 13.13 6.38
N SER A 416 5.43 11.84 6.02
CA SER A 416 4.47 11.22 5.13
C SER A 416 4.13 9.79 5.52
N THR A 417 2.85 9.42 5.36
CA THR A 417 2.39 8.04 5.48
C THR A 417 2.56 7.23 4.17
N SER A 418 3.10 7.82 3.11
CA SER A 418 3.39 7.10 1.85
C SER A 418 4.38 5.94 2.06
N ASN A 419 4.65 5.18 1.01
CA ASN A 419 5.43 3.95 1.08
C ASN A 419 6.88 4.11 0.64
N ARG A 420 7.22 5.12 -0.15
CA ARG A 420 8.55 5.38 -0.71
C ARG A 420 9.00 6.80 -0.49
N ASN A 421 10.32 6.96 -0.32
CA ASN A 421 10.96 8.26 -0.09
C ASN A 421 12.29 8.43 -0.83
N PHE A 422 12.45 7.78 -1.99
CA PHE A 422 13.63 8.03 -2.82
C PHE A 422 13.69 9.49 -3.30
N GLU A 423 14.85 9.93 -3.72
CA GLU A 423 15.09 11.30 -4.19
C GLU A 423 14.04 11.75 -5.20
N GLY A 424 13.33 12.83 -4.91
CA GLY A 424 12.29 13.39 -5.78
C GLY A 424 10.95 12.66 -5.77
N ARG A 425 10.73 11.65 -4.92
CA ARG A 425 9.46 10.86 -4.91
C ARG A 425 8.20 11.71 -4.78
N GLN A 426 8.20 12.73 -3.92
CA GLN A 426 7.07 13.62 -3.71
C GLN A 426 7.18 14.96 -4.46
N GLY A 427 8.14 15.06 -5.35
CA GLY A 427 8.45 16.24 -6.17
C GLY A 427 9.97 16.40 -6.34
N PRO A 428 10.44 16.97 -7.45
CA PRO A 428 11.86 17.15 -7.69
C PRO A 428 12.55 17.90 -6.55
N GLY A 429 13.56 17.27 -5.90
CA GLY A 429 14.29 17.84 -4.77
C GLY A 429 13.55 17.86 -3.43
N ALA A 430 12.34 17.29 -3.34
CA ALA A 430 11.60 17.14 -2.08
C ALA A 430 12.27 16.13 -1.14
N ARG A 431 12.29 16.42 0.16
CA ARG A 431 12.91 15.61 1.21
C ARG A 431 11.83 14.92 2.02
N THR A 432 11.58 13.64 1.73
CA THR A 432 10.48 12.88 2.32
C THR A 432 10.95 11.96 3.43
N MET A 433 10.30 12.03 4.58
CA MET A 433 10.47 11.14 5.72
C MET A 433 9.20 10.31 5.89
N LEU A 434 9.34 8.99 5.86
CA LEU A 434 8.22 8.07 6.08
C LEU A 434 7.98 7.87 7.58
N SER A 435 6.73 7.93 8.00
CA SER A 435 6.35 7.67 9.38
C SER A 435 4.90 7.21 9.50
N GLY A 436 4.54 6.68 10.66
CA GLY A 436 3.16 6.39 11.08
C GLY A 436 2.58 7.56 11.89
N VAL A 437 2.38 7.36 13.17
CA VAL A 437 1.73 8.34 14.08
C VAL A 437 2.47 9.67 14.22
N ALA A 438 3.79 9.67 14.05
CA ALA A 438 4.59 10.90 14.13
C ALA A 438 4.20 11.95 13.07
N VAL A 439 3.50 11.55 12.00
CA VAL A 439 2.89 12.47 11.01
C VAL A 439 1.90 13.42 11.69
N ALA A 440 1.04 12.89 12.57
CA ALA A 440 0.07 13.71 13.29
C ALA A 440 0.77 14.67 14.29
N ALA A 441 1.80 14.18 14.99
CA ALA A 441 2.59 15.01 15.90
C ALA A 441 3.25 16.17 15.14
N ALA A 442 3.92 15.90 14.02
CA ALA A 442 4.53 16.91 13.16
C ALA A 442 3.50 17.92 12.63
N ALA A 443 2.28 17.48 12.32
CA ALA A 443 1.22 18.33 11.81
C ALA A 443 0.78 19.43 12.82
N VAL A 444 0.76 19.09 14.12
CA VAL A 444 0.36 20.03 15.17
C VAL A 444 1.51 20.85 15.74
N THR A 445 2.73 20.29 15.78
CA THR A 445 3.90 20.97 16.38
C THR A 445 4.71 21.78 15.38
N GLY A 446 4.62 21.48 14.08
CA GLY A 446 5.43 22.08 13.01
C GLY A 446 6.87 21.57 12.93
N VAL A 447 7.21 20.59 13.78
CA VAL A 447 8.54 19.97 13.85
C VAL A 447 8.42 18.45 13.98
N ILE A 448 9.49 17.73 13.73
CA ILE A 448 9.54 16.28 14.03
C ILE A 448 9.42 16.11 15.53
N SER A 449 8.39 15.42 15.99
CA SER A 449 8.07 15.23 17.40
C SER A 449 7.73 13.77 17.71
N ASP A 450 8.02 13.35 18.92
CA ASP A 450 7.59 12.05 19.41
C ASP A 450 6.07 12.10 19.70
N PRO A 451 5.28 11.26 19.04
CA PRO A 451 3.83 11.26 19.24
C PRO A 451 3.43 10.91 20.68
N ARG A 452 4.27 10.16 21.41
CA ARG A 452 4.03 9.80 22.82
C ARG A 452 4.13 10.97 23.78
N GLU A 453 4.88 12.03 23.38
CA GLU A 453 5.01 13.29 24.16
C GLU A 453 3.95 14.32 23.76
N VAL A 454 3.42 14.23 22.53
CA VAL A 454 2.44 15.19 22.01
C VAL A 454 1.01 14.78 22.32
N PHE A 455 0.74 13.48 22.38
CA PHE A 455 -0.59 12.92 22.61
C PHE A 455 -0.62 12.02 23.84
N ASP A 456 -1.75 12.01 24.55
CA ASP A 456 -2.00 11.06 25.64
C ASP A 456 -2.35 9.69 25.01
N MET A 457 -1.35 8.79 24.92
CA MET A 457 -1.47 7.47 24.27
C MET A 457 -1.40 6.31 25.26
#